data_e950d1f88930094834e4b40acf9303f8
#
_entry.id   e950d1f88930094834e4b40acf9303f8
#
_cell.length_a   1.000
_cell.length_b   1.000
_cell.length_c   1.000
_cell.angle_alpha   90.00
_cell.angle_beta   90.00
_cell.angle_gamma   90.00
#
_symmetry.space_group_name_H-M   'P 1'
#
loop_
_entity.id
_entity.type
_entity.pdbx_description
1 polymer ?
#
loop_
_entity_poly.entity_id
_entity_poly.type
_entity_poly.pdbx_seq_one_letter_code
_entity_poly.pdbx_strand_id
1 'polypeptide(L)'
;VGLLLMGAFAALVGRGFYLQVINNDFLQGKCESRYLRDIEVSASRGKITDRNGDLLAVSTPMKTIWAIPGDARTMSGPQKQRLAALLDMSARELESKIATEKTFVFVKRQVPPETAERIAALKLPGVHQEKEYRRYYPTGDMTAHIVGFTGVDDKGLEGVELAFQQSLLGRPGSRTVIRDRRGNIIEDVVALKPPQDGKEIRLALDSKIQYLAYSQLKAAVEKHNAKAGGAIVVDTRTGEILALVNLPTYNPNNRDRLSGAQLRNRALTDTFEPGSVMKPFTAALALESGKVRPETVINCAPGRLTIGSATISDAHPHGALTVAQVVQKSSNVGTVKLALGFPPREMWEMLDSVGFGQAPKLGVPGEVTARLRPREIWRPIAQATMSYGHGVSVSLIQLARAYSVFARDGETGPLTLIRSEEPPPHGVRVFSQQTAREIRAMLEMAVQPEGTAPKARVPGYRVGGKTGTAYKIEGGAYVRKYIASFIGLAPIGDPRLVVAVMIDEPTGGAHYGGDVAGPVFSQIMGGSLRTLGIPPDDPIQVAEAAAGKGRL
;
A
#
# COMPACT_ATOMS: atom_id res chain seq x y z
N VAL A 1 -79.92 -32.32 32.25
CA VAL A 1 -79.08 -32.26 31.02
C VAL A 1 -78.97 -30.82 30.47
N GLY A 2 -80.10 -30.07 30.38
CA GLY A 2 -80.06 -28.70 29.80
C GLY A 2 -79.23 -27.70 30.60
N LEU A 3 -79.25 -27.73 31.94
CA LEU A 3 -78.42 -26.86 32.79
C LEU A 3 -76.89 -27.16 32.66
N LEU A 4 -76.51 -28.41 32.47
CA LEU A 4 -75.14 -28.83 32.27
C LEU A 4 -74.60 -28.36 30.90
N LEU A 5 -75.44 -28.42 29.85
CA LEU A 5 -75.11 -27.92 28.53
C LEU A 5 -74.94 -26.38 28.50
N MET A 6 -75.83 -25.65 29.19
CA MET A 6 -75.74 -24.20 29.35
C MET A 6 -74.44 -23.79 30.11
N GLY A 7 -74.15 -24.53 31.21
CA GLY A 7 -72.88 -24.28 31.95
C GLY A 7 -71.63 -24.53 31.13
N ALA A 8 -71.61 -25.61 30.32
CA ALA A 8 -70.52 -25.92 29.44
C ALA A 8 -70.39 -24.87 28.34
N PHE A 9 -71.48 -24.38 27.77
CA PHE A 9 -71.46 -23.32 26.75
C PHE A 9 -71.01 -22.00 27.35
N ALA A 10 -71.42 -21.60 28.51
CA ALA A 10 -70.96 -20.41 29.19
C ALA A 10 -69.46 -20.47 29.51
N ALA A 11 -68.98 -21.65 29.92
CA ALA A 11 -67.51 -21.86 30.11
C ALA A 11 -66.74 -21.73 28.83
N LEU A 12 -67.20 -22.21 27.66
CA LEU A 12 -66.59 -22.06 26.36
C LEU A 12 -66.58 -20.60 25.90
N VAL A 13 -67.69 -19.88 26.09
CA VAL A 13 -67.75 -18.43 25.77
C VAL A 13 -66.79 -17.64 26.66
N GLY A 14 -66.76 -17.92 27.95
CA GLY A 14 -65.81 -17.28 28.88
C GLY A 14 -64.39 -17.61 28.55
N ARG A 15 -64.09 -18.83 28.12
CA ARG A 15 -62.74 -19.21 27.65
C ARG A 15 -62.39 -18.52 26.33
N GLY A 16 -63.35 -18.41 25.41
CA GLY A 16 -63.15 -17.66 24.13
C GLY A 16 -62.86 -16.20 24.40
N PHE A 17 -63.61 -15.54 25.29
CA PHE A 17 -63.36 -14.16 25.69
C PHE A 17 -62.02 -13.99 26.38
N TYR A 18 -61.64 -14.88 27.28
CA TYR A 18 -60.30 -14.87 27.90
C TYR A 18 -59.20 -14.96 26.90
N LEU A 19 -59.27 -15.86 25.91
CA LEU A 19 -58.23 -16.05 24.90
C LEU A 19 -58.17 -14.91 23.85
N GLN A 20 -59.34 -14.37 23.45
CA GLN A 20 -59.44 -13.39 22.37
C GLN A 20 -59.32 -11.94 22.86
N VAL A 21 -59.67 -11.65 24.12
CA VAL A 21 -59.64 -10.29 24.67
C VAL A 21 -58.56 -10.13 25.73
N ILE A 22 -58.54 -10.98 26.76
CA ILE A 22 -57.62 -10.80 27.89
C ILE A 22 -56.21 -11.30 27.58
N ASN A 23 -56.10 -12.39 26.85
CA ASN A 23 -54.77 -13.01 26.57
C ASN A 23 -54.34 -12.88 25.11
N ASN A 24 -55.00 -11.97 24.37
CA ASN A 24 -54.75 -11.76 22.94
C ASN A 24 -53.31 -11.34 22.67
N ASP A 25 -52.82 -10.34 23.41
CA ASP A 25 -51.45 -9.79 23.21
C ASP A 25 -50.38 -10.85 23.46
N PHE A 26 -50.57 -11.70 24.47
CA PHE A 26 -49.66 -12.82 24.75
C PHE A 26 -49.70 -13.89 23.65
N LEU A 27 -50.86 -14.19 23.12
CA LEU A 27 -51.02 -15.19 22.05
C LEU A 27 -50.51 -14.65 20.72
N GLN A 28 -50.77 -13.37 20.42
CA GLN A 28 -50.19 -12.69 19.24
C GLN A 28 -48.68 -12.66 19.33
N GLY A 29 -48.09 -12.24 20.46
CA GLY A 29 -46.66 -12.23 20.66
C GLY A 29 -46.01 -13.62 20.54
N LYS A 30 -46.71 -14.69 21.00
CA LYS A 30 -46.28 -16.08 20.78
C LYS A 30 -46.39 -16.54 19.32
N CYS A 31 -47.40 -16.10 18.59
CA CYS A 31 -47.52 -16.36 17.15
C CYS A 31 -46.45 -15.62 16.40
N GLU A 32 -46.26 -14.32 16.64
CA GLU A 32 -45.23 -13.48 16.03
C GLU A 32 -43.86 -14.06 16.25
N SER A 33 -43.50 -14.44 17.47
CA SER A 33 -42.21 -15.05 17.79
C SER A 33 -41.93 -16.39 17.08
N ARG A 34 -42.97 -17.08 16.60
CA ARG A 34 -42.86 -18.37 15.90
C ARG A 34 -42.67 -18.21 14.41
N TYR A 35 -43.26 -17.19 13.79
CA TYR A 35 -43.31 -17.02 12.34
C TYR A 35 -42.53 -15.81 11.83
N LEU A 36 -42.42 -14.75 12.65
CA LEU A 36 -41.61 -13.57 12.31
C LEU A 36 -40.12 -13.86 12.49
N ARG A 37 -39.34 -13.52 11.52
CA ARG A 37 -37.89 -13.61 11.56
C ARG A 37 -37.32 -12.34 10.98
N ASP A 38 -36.41 -11.73 11.72
CA ASP A 38 -35.60 -10.65 11.18
C ASP A 38 -34.48 -11.25 10.32
N ILE A 39 -34.48 -10.88 9.07
CA ILE A 39 -33.42 -11.25 8.10
C ILE A 39 -32.53 -10.05 7.92
N GLU A 40 -31.26 -10.26 8.10
CA GLU A 40 -30.24 -9.28 7.78
C GLU A 40 -30.14 -9.09 6.27
N VAL A 41 -30.19 -7.83 5.81
CA VAL A 41 -29.99 -7.48 4.40
C VAL A 41 -28.58 -6.96 4.26
N SER A 42 -27.73 -7.72 3.57
CA SER A 42 -26.33 -7.39 3.39
C SER A 42 -26.15 -6.06 2.68
N ALA A 43 -25.30 -5.19 3.24
CA ALA A 43 -24.84 -3.97 2.60
C ALA A 43 -23.64 -4.27 1.69
N SER A 44 -23.44 -3.47 0.66
CA SER A 44 -22.24 -3.54 -0.19
C SER A 44 -21.08 -2.83 0.50
N ARG A 45 -19.87 -3.41 0.42
CA ARG A 45 -18.65 -2.75 0.88
C ARG A 45 -18.31 -1.57 -0.05
N GLY A 46 -17.89 -0.44 0.50
CA GLY A 46 -17.51 0.76 -0.23
C GLY A 46 -16.44 0.51 -1.30
N LYS A 47 -16.51 1.22 -2.40
CA LYS A 47 -15.51 1.14 -3.46
C LYS A 47 -14.18 1.73 -3.01
N ILE A 48 -13.08 1.23 -3.58
CA ILE A 48 -11.78 1.90 -3.51
C ILE A 48 -11.45 2.33 -4.93
N THR A 49 -11.17 3.62 -5.11
CA THR A 49 -10.84 4.21 -6.41
C THR A 49 -9.47 4.89 -6.37
N ASP A 50 -8.87 5.08 -7.53
CA ASP A 50 -7.70 5.93 -7.68
C ASP A 50 -8.08 7.41 -7.66
N ARG A 51 -7.10 8.31 -7.83
CA ARG A 51 -7.33 9.76 -7.85
C ARG A 51 -8.24 10.25 -8.97
N ASN A 52 -8.40 9.47 -10.03
CA ASN A 52 -9.19 9.80 -11.22
C ASN A 52 -10.58 9.14 -11.18
N GLY A 53 -10.86 8.28 -10.19
CA GLY A 53 -12.10 7.53 -10.05
C GLY A 53 -12.05 6.12 -10.65
N ASP A 54 -10.90 5.67 -11.15
CA ASP A 54 -10.73 4.32 -11.67
C ASP A 54 -10.82 3.29 -10.54
N LEU A 55 -11.55 2.20 -10.78
CA LEU A 55 -11.83 1.19 -9.76
C LEU A 55 -10.58 0.36 -9.40
N LEU A 56 -10.22 0.35 -8.12
CA LEU A 56 -9.16 -0.48 -7.55
C LEU A 56 -9.73 -1.67 -6.77
N ALA A 57 -10.90 -1.49 -6.12
CA ALA A 57 -11.65 -2.57 -5.48
C ALA A 57 -13.15 -2.30 -5.55
N VAL A 58 -13.94 -3.32 -5.87
CA VAL A 58 -15.38 -3.26 -5.98
C VAL A 58 -16.02 -4.56 -5.48
N SER A 59 -17.21 -4.47 -4.87
CA SER A 59 -17.98 -5.64 -4.45
C SER A 59 -18.94 -6.04 -5.55
N THR A 60 -18.81 -7.27 -6.05
CA THR A 60 -19.70 -7.85 -7.05
C THR A 60 -20.77 -8.70 -6.36
N PRO A 61 -22.04 -8.60 -6.79
CA PRO A 61 -23.10 -9.41 -6.24
C PRO A 61 -22.87 -10.90 -6.50
N MET A 62 -23.03 -11.70 -5.46
CA MET A 62 -22.95 -13.16 -5.49
C MET A 62 -24.11 -13.75 -4.67
N LYS A 63 -24.21 -15.06 -4.66
CA LYS A 63 -25.17 -15.80 -3.85
C LYS A 63 -24.46 -16.85 -3.00
N THR A 64 -24.90 -17.00 -1.76
CA THR A 64 -24.57 -18.14 -0.93
C THR A 64 -25.64 -19.20 -1.06
N ILE A 65 -25.27 -20.44 -1.39
CA ILE A 65 -26.13 -21.60 -1.37
C ILE A 65 -25.97 -22.29 -0.02
N TRP A 66 -27.07 -22.39 0.72
CA TRP A 66 -27.11 -23.04 2.01
C TRP A 66 -28.25 -24.06 2.07
N ALA A 67 -28.16 -24.99 2.99
CA ALA A 67 -29.13 -26.05 3.11
C ALA A 67 -29.61 -26.26 4.55
N ILE A 68 -30.88 -26.72 4.70
CA ILE A 68 -31.43 -27.34 5.91
C ILE A 68 -31.14 -28.84 5.76
N PRO A 69 -30.17 -29.41 6.50
CA PRO A 69 -29.76 -30.80 6.31
C PRO A 69 -30.87 -31.83 6.36
N GLY A 70 -31.83 -31.65 7.31
CA GLY A 70 -32.98 -32.56 7.45
C GLY A 70 -33.80 -32.70 6.17
N ASP A 71 -34.08 -31.57 5.50
CA ASP A 71 -34.83 -31.56 4.23
C ASP A 71 -33.95 -31.92 3.04
N ALA A 72 -32.73 -31.45 3.02
CA ALA A 72 -31.80 -31.68 1.92
C ALA A 72 -31.41 -33.16 1.75
N ARG A 73 -31.42 -33.94 2.83
CA ARG A 73 -31.18 -35.39 2.75
C ARG A 73 -32.26 -36.11 1.95
N THR A 74 -33.48 -35.57 1.84
CA THR A 74 -34.59 -36.15 1.06
C THR A 74 -34.40 -36.05 -0.46
N MET A 75 -33.41 -35.27 -0.92
CA MET A 75 -33.08 -35.19 -2.34
C MET A 75 -32.76 -36.57 -2.92
N SER A 76 -33.26 -36.85 -4.12
CA SER A 76 -32.91 -38.06 -4.88
C SER A 76 -31.42 -38.02 -5.34
N GLY A 77 -30.84 -39.16 -5.62
CA GLY A 77 -29.47 -39.26 -6.13
C GLY A 77 -29.21 -38.36 -7.35
N PRO A 78 -30.04 -38.38 -8.39
CA PRO A 78 -29.92 -37.48 -9.55
C PRO A 78 -29.97 -35.98 -9.16
N GLN A 79 -30.80 -35.58 -8.19
CA GLN A 79 -30.87 -34.19 -7.71
C GLN A 79 -29.57 -33.76 -7.03
N LYS A 80 -29.02 -34.64 -6.15
CA LYS A 80 -27.71 -34.39 -5.51
C LYS A 80 -26.59 -34.28 -6.52
N GLN A 81 -26.55 -35.17 -7.51
CA GLN A 81 -25.53 -35.13 -8.58
C GLN A 81 -25.63 -33.83 -9.39
N ARG A 82 -26.85 -33.39 -9.73
CA ARG A 82 -27.05 -32.15 -10.52
C ARG A 82 -26.68 -30.91 -9.72
N LEU A 83 -27.02 -30.86 -8.41
CA LEU A 83 -26.59 -29.77 -7.54
C LEU A 83 -25.07 -29.72 -7.39
N ALA A 84 -24.44 -30.87 -7.14
CA ALA A 84 -23.00 -30.98 -7.02
C ALA A 84 -22.27 -30.51 -8.30
N ALA A 85 -22.76 -30.93 -9.47
CA ALA A 85 -22.22 -30.50 -10.75
C ALA A 85 -22.34 -29.00 -10.99
N LEU A 86 -23.48 -28.37 -10.64
CA LEU A 86 -23.66 -26.91 -10.75
C LEU A 86 -22.76 -26.13 -9.79
N LEU A 87 -22.41 -26.72 -8.66
CA LEU A 87 -21.56 -26.11 -7.65
C LEU A 87 -20.07 -26.47 -7.82
N ASP A 88 -19.73 -27.19 -8.90
CA ASP A 88 -18.35 -27.63 -9.14
C ASP A 88 -17.75 -28.32 -7.88
N MET A 89 -18.45 -29.34 -7.40
CA MET A 89 -18.03 -30.18 -6.26
C MET A 89 -18.43 -31.64 -6.50
N SER A 90 -17.81 -32.58 -5.80
CA SER A 90 -18.19 -33.98 -5.89
C SER A 90 -19.50 -34.25 -5.14
N ALA A 91 -20.29 -35.23 -5.62
CA ALA A 91 -21.50 -35.65 -4.91
C ALA A 91 -21.19 -36.12 -3.48
N ARG A 92 -20.05 -36.75 -3.26
CA ARG A 92 -19.58 -37.18 -1.94
C ARG A 92 -19.28 -36.01 -1.01
N GLU A 93 -18.71 -34.94 -1.52
CA GLU A 93 -18.49 -33.70 -0.76
C GLU A 93 -19.81 -33.05 -0.35
N LEU A 94 -20.76 -32.95 -1.28
CA LEU A 94 -22.11 -32.45 -0.99
C LEU A 94 -22.79 -33.30 0.09
N GLU A 95 -22.76 -34.63 -0.02
CA GLU A 95 -23.32 -35.53 0.97
C GLU A 95 -22.67 -35.36 2.34
N SER A 96 -21.37 -35.23 2.42
CA SER A 96 -20.65 -34.95 3.66
C SER A 96 -21.10 -33.64 4.32
N LYS A 97 -21.35 -32.59 3.52
CA LYS A 97 -21.82 -31.31 4.04
C LYS A 97 -23.24 -31.38 4.60
N ILE A 98 -24.16 -32.12 3.96
CA ILE A 98 -25.56 -32.25 4.40
C ILE A 98 -25.75 -33.40 5.39
N ALA A 99 -24.78 -34.25 5.63
CA ALA A 99 -24.81 -35.35 6.61
C ALA A 99 -24.53 -34.84 8.04
N THR A 100 -25.14 -33.73 8.46
CA THR A 100 -24.92 -33.13 9.78
C THR A 100 -26.26 -32.95 10.49
N GLU A 101 -26.27 -32.98 11.83
CA GLU A 101 -27.46 -32.70 12.66
C GLU A 101 -27.69 -31.20 12.91
N LYS A 102 -26.90 -30.33 12.30
CA LYS A 102 -27.07 -28.88 12.36
C LYS A 102 -28.40 -28.50 11.67
N THR A 103 -29.00 -27.43 12.13
CA THR A 103 -30.21 -26.87 11.49
C THR A 103 -29.91 -26.11 10.19
N PHE A 104 -28.65 -25.79 9.94
CA PHE A 104 -28.21 -24.95 8.85
C PHE A 104 -26.77 -25.32 8.47
N VAL A 105 -26.46 -25.35 7.15
CA VAL A 105 -25.12 -25.56 6.61
C VAL A 105 -24.90 -24.78 5.32
N PHE A 106 -23.75 -24.11 5.22
CA PHE A 106 -23.31 -23.55 3.94
C PHE A 106 -22.86 -24.67 3.00
N VAL A 107 -23.51 -24.78 1.84
CA VAL A 107 -23.10 -25.72 0.79
C VAL A 107 -21.96 -25.13 -0.02
N LYS A 108 -22.16 -23.92 -0.56
CA LYS A 108 -21.10 -23.16 -1.26
C LYS A 108 -21.39 -21.66 -1.16
N ARG A 109 -20.37 -20.90 -0.83
CA ARG A 109 -20.43 -19.43 -0.76
C ARG A 109 -19.93 -18.83 -2.07
N GLN A 110 -20.29 -17.58 -2.33
CA GLN A 110 -19.84 -16.77 -3.46
C GLN A 110 -20.11 -17.43 -4.82
N VAL A 111 -21.30 -18.01 -4.98
CA VAL A 111 -21.76 -18.62 -6.24
C VAL A 111 -22.23 -17.50 -7.18
N PRO A 112 -21.84 -17.54 -8.47
CA PRO A 112 -22.33 -16.59 -9.47
C PRO A 112 -23.86 -16.56 -9.56
N PRO A 113 -24.49 -15.37 -9.73
CA PRO A 113 -25.95 -15.24 -9.80
C PRO A 113 -26.61 -16.18 -10.81
N GLU A 114 -26.05 -16.31 -12.01
CA GLU A 114 -26.56 -17.20 -13.06
C GLU A 114 -26.59 -18.68 -12.62
N THR A 115 -25.55 -19.13 -11.92
CA THR A 115 -25.50 -20.50 -11.37
C THR A 115 -26.54 -20.68 -10.26
N ALA A 116 -26.68 -19.66 -9.39
CA ALA A 116 -27.66 -19.70 -8.33
C ALA A 116 -29.10 -19.73 -8.86
N GLU A 117 -29.42 -18.97 -9.92
CA GLU A 117 -30.71 -19.02 -10.59
C GLU A 117 -31.01 -20.41 -11.18
N ARG A 118 -30.01 -21.03 -11.80
CA ARG A 118 -30.14 -22.42 -12.29
C ARG A 118 -30.40 -23.41 -11.18
N ILE A 119 -29.80 -23.21 -9.99
CA ILE A 119 -30.05 -24.04 -8.80
C ILE A 119 -31.46 -23.79 -8.27
N ALA A 120 -31.91 -22.52 -8.21
CA ALA A 120 -33.26 -22.17 -7.76
C ALA A 120 -34.35 -22.80 -8.64
N ALA A 121 -34.12 -22.84 -9.96
CA ALA A 121 -35.04 -23.45 -10.93
C ALA A 121 -35.24 -24.98 -10.69
N LEU A 122 -34.29 -25.65 -10.03
CA LEU A 122 -34.41 -27.07 -9.69
C LEU A 122 -35.37 -27.33 -8.54
N LYS A 123 -35.79 -26.32 -7.78
CA LYS A 123 -36.74 -26.39 -6.62
C LYS A 123 -36.36 -27.52 -5.67
N LEU A 124 -35.08 -27.62 -5.29
CA LEU A 124 -34.57 -28.70 -4.46
C LEU A 124 -35.03 -28.56 -3.00
N PRO A 125 -35.46 -29.64 -2.35
CA PRO A 125 -35.90 -29.56 -0.96
C PRO A 125 -34.77 -29.14 -0.03
N GLY A 126 -35.07 -28.20 0.87
CA GLY A 126 -34.13 -27.72 1.88
C GLY A 126 -32.92 -26.95 1.34
N VAL A 127 -32.87 -26.60 0.05
CA VAL A 127 -31.78 -25.78 -0.54
C VAL A 127 -32.26 -24.36 -0.76
N HIS A 128 -31.56 -23.41 -0.20
CA HIS A 128 -31.88 -22.00 -0.23
C HIS A 128 -30.72 -21.16 -0.72
N GLN A 129 -30.98 -19.91 -1.07
CA GLN A 129 -29.96 -18.96 -1.49
C GLN A 129 -30.12 -17.62 -0.75
N GLU A 130 -28.99 -16.98 -0.50
CA GLU A 130 -28.93 -15.66 0.14
C GLU A 130 -28.01 -14.74 -0.65
N LYS A 131 -28.27 -13.43 -0.61
CA LYS A 131 -27.44 -12.43 -1.27
C LYS A 131 -26.12 -12.29 -0.51
N GLU A 132 -25.02 -12.38 -1.23
CA GLU A 132 -23.66 -12.19 -0.73
C GLU A 132 -22.91 -11.29 -1.70
N TYR A 133 -21.74 -10.81 -1.30
CA TYR A 133 -20.84 -10.06 -2.16
C TYR A 133 -19.47 -10.74 -2.20
N ARG A 134 -18.79 -10.60 -3.35
CA ARG A 134 -17.38 -10.97 -3.51
C ARG A 134 -16.59 -9.74 -3.87
N ARG A 135 -15.52 -9.51 -3.12
CA ARG A 135 -14.60 -8.43 -3.42
C ARG A 135 -13.77 -8.75 -4.66
N TYR A 136 -13.69 -7.81 -5.59
CA TYR A 136 -12.94 -7.93 -6.84
C TYR A 136 -11.97 -6.76 -6.98
N TYR A 137 -10.75 -7.05 -7.46
CA TYR A 137 -9.64 -6.13 -7.58
C TYR A 137 -9.22 -6.04 -9.06
N PRO A 138 -9.75 -5.07 -9.84
CA PRO A 138 -9.52 -4.98 -11.28
C PRO A 138 -8.05 -4.87 -11.68
N THR A 139 -7.26 -4.18 -10.86
CA THR A 139 -5.83 -3.93 -11.10
C THR A 139 -4.91 -5.08 -10.69
N GLY A 140 -5.46 -6.14 -10.09
CA GLY A 140 -4.73 -7.36 -9.76
C GLY A 140 -3.48 -7.11 -8.90
N ASP A 141 -2.36 -7.67 -9.34
CA ASP A 141 -1.07 -7.65 -8.66
C ASP A 141 -0.40 -6.26 -8.62
N MET A 142 -0.79 -5.35 -9.50
CA MET A 142 -0.23 -4.01 -9.62
C MET A 142 -0.42 -3.14 -8.37
N THR A 143 -1.58 -3.27 -7.70
CA THR A 143 -1.94 -2.46 -6.52
C THR A 143 -2.11 -3.28 -5.24
N ALA A 144 -1.80 -4.57 -5.29
CA ALA A 144 -2.10 -5.53 -4.23
C ALA A 144 -1.61 -5.10 -2.84
N HIS A 145 -0.38 -4.60 -2.73
CA HIS A 145 0.20 -4.20 -1.45
C HIS A 145 -0.41 -2.93 -0.85
N ILE A 146 -1.03 -2.08 -1.68
CA ILE A 146 -1.66 -0.84 -1.21
C ILE A 146 -3.11 -1.11 -0.87
N VAL A 147 -3.86 -1.65 -1.83
CA VAL A 147 -5.28 -1.94 -1.66
C VAL A 147 -5.48 -3.04 -0.62
N GLY A 148 -4.63 -4.07 -0.65
CA GLY A 148 -4.80 -5.24 0.19
C GLY A 148 -5.91 -6.16 -0.31
N PHE A 149 -6.54 -6.88 0.59
CA PHE A 149 -7.64 -7.80 0.28
C PHE A 149 -8.53 -8.08 1.48
N THR A 150 -9.72 -8.62 1.20
CA THR A 150 -10.69 -9.06 2.22
C THR A 150 -10.68 -10.58 2.38
N GLY A 151 -11.13 -11.05 3.54
CA GLY A 151 -11.52 -12.45 3.75
C GLY A 151 -12.86 -12.78 3.10
N VAL A 152 -13.30 -14.03 3.26
CA VAL A 152 -14.61 -14.51 2.77
C VAL A 152 -15.76 -13.77 3.45
N ASP A 153 -15.59 -13.32 4.69
CA ASP A 153 -16.59 -12.58 5.46
C ASP A 153 -16.54 -11.05 5.23
N ASP A 154 -15.94 -10.64 4.11
CA ASP A 154 -15.78 -9.24 3.68
C ASP A 154 -15.04 -8.33 4.69
N LYS A 155 -14.22 -8.95 5.57
CA LYS A 155 -13.32 -8.24 6.48
C LYS A 155 -11.99 -7.98 5.81
N GLY A 156 -11.51 -6.74 5.87
CA GLY A 156 -10.19 -6.36 5.40
C GLY A 156 -9.09 -7.08 6.19
N LEU A 157 -8.12 -7.66 5.48
CA LEU A 157 -7.01 -8.42 6.08
C LEU A 157 -5.66 -7.71 5.88
N GLU A 158 -5.51 -6.92 4.82
CA GLU A 158 -4.29 -6.21 4.47
C GLU A 158 -4.59 -4.84 3.85
N GLY A 159 -3.60 -3.96 3.83
CA GLY A 159 -3.60 -2.70 3.12
C GLY A 159 -4.72 -1.74 3.52
N VAL A 160 -5.23 -0.99 2.54
CA VAL A 160 -6.35 -0.03 2.70
C VAL A 160 -7.63 -0.74 3.12
N GLU A 161 -7.86 -1.97 2.63
CA GLU A 161 -9.01 -2.79 3.04
C GLU A 161 -9.06 -3.01 4.57
N LEU A 162 -7.90 -3.25 5.19
CA LEU A 162 -7.80 -3.38 6.65
C LEU A 162 -7.82 -2.02 7.34
N ALA A 163 -7.00 -1.08 6.88
CA ALA A 163 -6.84 0.22 7.50
C ALA A 163 -8.16 1.02 7.59
N PHE A 164 -8.97 0.93 6.54
CA PHE A 164 -10.24 1.65 6.43
C PHE A 164 -11.46 0.73 6.59
N GLN A 165 -11.29 -0.39 7.30
CA GLN A 165 -12.33 -1.39 7.51
C GLN A 165 -13.67 -0.77 7.96
N GLN A 166 -13.65 0.14 8.93
CA GLN A 166 -14.87 0.75 9.48
C GLN A 166 -15.61 1.65 8.49
N SER A 167 -14.86 2.34 7.62
CA SER A 167 -15.44 3.22 6.61
C SER A 167 -15.95 2.44 5.41
N LEU A 168 -15.21 1.40 5.00
CA LEU A 168 -15.54 0.55 3.87
C LEU A 168 -16.70 -0.40 4.17
N LEU A 169 -16.80 -0.89 5.41
CA LEU A 169 -17.86 -1.81 5.81
C LEU A 169 -19.19 -1.07 5.87
N GLY A 170 -20.17 -1.50 5.05
CA GLY A 170 -21.52 -1.01 5.13
C GLY A 170 -22.22 -1.44 6.43
N ARG A 171 -23.35 -0.85 6.70
CA ARG A 171 -24.24 -1.26 7.80
C ARG A 171 -25.36 -2.10 7.21
N PRO A 172 -25.50 -3.36 7.61
CA PRO A 172 -26.57 -4.20 7.13
C PRO A 172 -27.92 -3.61 7.52
N GLY A 173 -28.90 -3.80 6.65
CA GLY A 173 -30.28 -3.56 6.92
C GLY A 173 -30.94 -4.77 7.58
N SER A 174 -32.20 -4.63 7.97
CA SER A 174 -33.02 -5.73 8.45
C SER A 174 -34.43 -5.65 7.84
N ARG A 175 -35.02 -6.80 7.56
CA ARG A 175 -36.41 -6.93 7.18
C ARG A 175 -37.08 -8.06 7.98
N THR A 176 -38.27 -7.84 8.43
CA THR A 176 -39.04 -8.87 9.10
C THR A 176 -39.90 -9.62 8.09
N VAL A 177 -39.76 -10.93 8.05
CA VAL A 177 -40.48 -11.82 7.12
C VAL A 177 -41.25 -12.86 7.92
N ILE A 178 -42.40 -13.30 7.35
CA ILE A 178 -43.09 -14.50 7.82
C ILE A 178 -42.51 -15.71 7.11
N ARG A 179 -42.01 -16.68 7.86
CA ARG A 179 -41.54 -17.97 7.32
C ARG A 179 -42.46 -19.10 7.68
N ASP A 180 -42.70 -20.00 6.74
CA ASP A 180 -43.38 -21.26 7.01
C ASP A 180 -42.47 -22.23 7.79
N ARG A 181 -43.04 -23.37 8.18
CA ARG A 181 -42.34 -24.45 8.90
C ARG A 181 -41.17 -25.05 8.07
N ARG A 182 -41.18 -24.84 6.77
CA ARG A 182 -40.13 -25.29 5.81
C ARG A 182 -39.11 -24.21 5.51
N GLY A 183 -39.21 -23.02 6.17
CA GLY A 183 -38.28 -21.92 6.00
C GLY A 183 -38.54 -21.04 4.78
N ASN A 184 -39.64 -21.29 4.02
CA ASN A 184 -40.01 -20.44 2.90
C ASN A 184 -40.57 -19.11 3.39
N ILE A 185 -40.17 -18.01 2.74
CA ILE A 185 -40.76 -16.69 2.99
C ILE A 185 -42.16 -16.67 2.37
N ILE A 186 -43.20 -16.48 3.21
CA ILE A 186 -44.58 -16.38 2.78
C ILE A 186 -44.93 -14.94 2.46
N GLU A 187 -44.46 -14.00 3.31
CA GLU A 187 -44.80 -12.59 3.21
C GLU A 187 -43.69 -11.71 3.78
N ASP A 188 -43.39 -10.58 3.12
CA ASP A 188 -42.56 -9.51 3.64
C ASP A 188 -43.43 -8.55 4.47
N VAL A 189 -43.29 -8.54 5.79
CA VAL A 189 -44.20 -7.80 6.68
C VAL A 189 -43.84 -6.32 6.73
N VAL A 190 -42.56 -6.00 6.89
CA VAL A 190 -42.04 -4.60 6.92
C VAL A 190 -40.56 -4.57 6.59
N ALA A 191 -40.12 -3.59 5.77
CA ALA A 191 -38.71 -3.21 5.67
C ALA A 191 -38.35 -2.34 6.87
N LEU A 192 -37.79 -2.93 7.91
CA LEU A 192 -37.50 -2.23 9.17
C LEU A 192 -36.34 -1.24 9.00
N LYS A 193 -35.34 -1.58 8.22
CA LYS A 193 -34.14 -0.76 8.07
C LYS A 193 -33.43 -1.03 6.73
N PRO A 194 -33.31 -0.04 5.86
CA PRO A 194 -32.56 -0.23 4.63
C PRO A 194 -31.07 -0.43 4.93
N PRO A 195 -30.36 -1.25 4.15
CA PRO A 195 -28.90 -1.36 4.24
C PRO A 195 -28.26 -0.03 3.83
N GLN A 196 -27.16 0.30 4.49
CA GLN A 196 -26.32 1.45 4.14
C GLN A 196 -25.00 0.92 3.61
N ASP A 197 -24.73 1.16 2.35
CA ASP A 197 -23.46 0.77 1.73
C ASP A 197 -22.29 1.49 2.39
N GLY A 198 -21.12 0.85 2.34
CA GLY A 198 -19.87 1.42 2.83
C GLY A 198 -19.46 2.67 2.05
N LYS A 199 -18.69 3.53 2.70
CA LYS A 199 -18.19 4.76 2.09
C LYS A 199 -17.10 4.46 1.06
N GLU A 200 -17.09 5.20 -0.04
CA GLU A 200 -16.00 5.17 -1.00
C GLU A 200 -14.73 5.74 -0.38
N ILE A 201 -13.58 5.10 -0.67
CA ILE A 201 -12.25 5.60 -0.35
C ILE A 201 -11.54 5.92 -1.66
N ARG A 202 -11.20 7.19 -1.84
CA ARG A 202 -10.44 7.67 -3.00
C ARG A 202 -8.97 7.80 -2.64
N LEU A 203 -8.13 7.01 -3.29
CA LEU A 203 -6.69 7.04 -3.08
C LEU A 203 -6.02 8.16 -3.88
N ALA A 204 -4.87 8.59 -3.42
CA ALA A 204 -4.00 9.52 -4.13
C ALA A 204 -3.28 8.87 -5.33
N LEU A 205 -3.27 7.53 -5.40
CA LEU A 205 -2.69 6.77 -6.50
C LEU A 205 -3.22 7.22 -7.86
N ASP A 206 -2.31 7.27 -8.83
CA ASP A 206 -2.65 7.39 -10.24
C ASP A 206 -2.39 6.04 -10.93
N SER A 207 -3.42 5.41 -11.45
CA SER A 207 -3.33 4.06 -12.03
C SER A 207 -2.34 3.98 -13.21
N LYS A 208 -2.15 5.05 -13.96
CA LYS A 208 -1.19 5.10 -15.07
C LYS A 208 0.24 5.17 -14.56
N ILE A 209 0.49 6.01 -13.54
CA ILE A 209 1.81 6.13 -12.89
C ILE A 209 2.14 4.84 -12.13
N GLN A 210 1.17 4.25 -11.45
CA GLN A 210 1.32 2.97 -10.76
C GLN A 210 1.71 1.84 -11.72
N TYR A 211 1.02 1.74 -12.87
CA TYR A 211 1.33 0.75 -13.91
C TYR A 211 2.72 0.97 -14.50
N LEU A 212 3.08 2.23 -14.78
CA LEU A 212 4.41 2.57 -15.26
C LEU A 212 5.49 2.14 -14.25
N ALA A 213 5.33 2.51 -12.99
CA ALA A 213 6.27 2.14 -11.94
C ALA A 213 6.36 0.61 -11.77
N TYR A 214 5.22 -0.09 -11.80
CA TYR A 214 5.17 -1.54 -11.73
C TYR A 214 5.90 -2.21 -12.90
N SER A 215 5.63 -1.80 -14.13
CA SER A 215 6.23 -2.41 -15.31
C SER A 215 7.74 -2.19 -15.37
N GLN A 216 8.21 -0.97 -15.06
CA GLN A 216 9.64 -0.65 -15.07
C GLN A 216 10.41 -1.36 -13.94
N LEU A 217 9.82 -1.42 -12.74
CA LEU A 217 10.42 -2.14 -11.62
C LEU A 217 10.49 -3.64 -11.91
N LYS A 218 9.42 -4.24 -12.46
CA LYS A 218 9.37 -5.65 -12.82
C LYS A 218 10.44 -6.02 -13.84
N ALA A 219 10.54 -5.24 -14.91
CA ALA A 219 11.56 -5.45 -15.93
C ALA A 219 12.99 -5.37 -15.35
N ALA A 220 13.24 -4.44 -14.41
CA ALA A 220 14.54 -4.32 -13.77
C ALA A 220 14.85 -5.49 -12.81
N VAL A 221 13.87 -5.94 -12.00
CA VAL A 221 14.04 -7.09 -11.11
C VAL A 221 14.36 -8.35 -11.92
N GLU A 222 13.65 -8.58 -13.02
CA GLU A 222 13.89 -9.69 -13.94
C GLU A 222 15.25 -9.57 -14.62
N LYS A 223 15.57 -8.42 -15.22
CA LYS A 223 16.84 -8.16 -15.93
C LYS A 223 18.07 -8.38 -15.05
N HIS A 224 18.00 -7.92 -13.81
CA HIS A 224 19.12 -8.00 -12.88
C HIS A 224 19.08 -9.23 -11.99
N ASN A 225 18.15 -10.17 -12.25
CA ASN A 225 17.91 -11.36 -11.44
C ASN A 225 17.92 -11.00 -9.94
N ALA A 226 17.18 -9.96 -9.59
CA ALA A 226 17.13 -9.42 -8.25
C ALA A 226 16.09 -10.18 -7.40
N LYS A 227 16.34 -10.24 -6.10
CA LYS A 227 15.46 -10.92 -5.14
C LYS A 227 14.15 -10.17 -4.94
N ALA A 228 14.21 -8.85 -4.93
CA ALA A 228 13.07 -7.98 -4.66
C ALA A 228 13.33 -6.56 -5.17
N GLY A 229 12.28 -5.73 -5.16
CA GLY A 229 12.39 -4.31 -5.48
C GLY A 229 11.22 -3.51 -4.93
N GLY A 230 11.43 -2.19 -4.83
CA GLY A 230 10.42 -1.22 -4.46
C GLY A 230 10.57 0.08 -5.23
N ALA A 231 9.47 0.74 -5.54
CA ALA A 231 9.45 2.06 -6.15
C ALA A 231 8.32 2.90 -5.57
N ILE A 232 8.57 4.18 -5.33
CA ILE A 232 7.61 5.15 -4.80
C ILE A 232 7.69 6.42 -5.64
N VAL A 233 6.53 7.00 -5.94
CA VAL A 233 6.38 8.31 -6.59
C VAL A 233 5.56 9.20 -5.67
N VAL A 234 6.10 10.35 -5.30
CA VAL A 234 5.47 11.34 -4.40
C VAL A 234 5.29 12.66 -5.14
N ASP A 235 4.09 13.24 -5.09
CA ASP A 235 3.86 14.63 -5.45
C ASP A 235 4.35 15.53 -4.31
N THR A 236 5.32 16.40 -4.60
CA THR A 236 5.98 17.23 -3.58
C THR A 236 5.10 18.34 -3.05
N ARG A 237 4.10 18.79 -3.82
CA ARG A 237 3.22 19.88 -3.42
C ARG A 237 2.15 19.43 -2.44
N THR A 238 1.63 18.21 -2.64
CA THR A 238 0.51 17.69 -1.84
C THR A 238 0.95 16.64 -0.81
N GLY A 239 2.13 16.02 -0.98
CA GLY A 239 2.56 14.87 -0.20
C GLY A 239 1.84 13.58 -0.59
N GLU A 240 1.04 13.60 -1.66
CA GLU A 240 0.31 12.45 -2.16
C GLU A 240 1.25 11.41 -2.78
N ILE A 241 1.04 10.14 -2.42
CA ILE A 241 1.74 9.01 -3.00
C ILE A 241 0.99 8.61 -4.27
N LEU A 242 1.58 8.94 -5.43
CA LEU A 242 0.99 8.67 -6.75
C LEU A 242 1.22 7.22 -7.20
N ALA A 243 2.29 6.60 -6.73
CA ALA A 243 2.57 5.19 -6.95
C ALA A 243 3.39 4.62 -5.79
N LEU A 244 3.13 3.36 -5.44
CA LEU A 244 3.90 2.56 -4.51
C LEU A 244 3.86 1.11 -4.97
N VAL A 245 5.02 0.59 -5.39
CA VAL A 245 5.15 -0.74 -5.98
C VAL A 245 6.15 -1.57 -5.19
N ASN A 246 5.85 -2.85 -5.06
CA ASN A 246 6.75 -3.84 -4.46
C ASN A 246 6.80 -5.11 -5.31
N LEU A 247 7.95 -5.74 -5.36
CA LEU A 247 8.17 -7.05 -5.95
C LEU A 247 8.98 -7.93 -4.99
N PRO A 248 8.68 -9.24 -4.91
CA PRO A 248 7.58 -9.94 -5.59
C PRO A 248 6.21 -9.48 -5.10
N THR A 249 5.19 -9.63 -5.94
CA THR A 249 3.80 -9.27 -5.65
C THR A 249 2.88 -10.49 -5.74
N TYR A 250 1.59 -10.29 -5.54
CA TYR A 250 0.55 -11.32 -5.58
C TYR A 250 -0.72 -10.80 -6.24
N ASN A 251 -1.58 -11.72 -6.70
CA ASN A 251 -2.91 -11.35 -7.18
C ASN A 251 -3.94 -11.51 -6.06
N PRO A 252 -4.57 -10.43 -5.58
CA PRO A 252 -5.57 -10.49 -4.50
C PRO A 252 -6.84 -11.26 -4.88
N ASN A 253 -7.11 -11.46 -6.18
CA ASN A 253 -8.24 -12.26 -6.66
C ASN A 253 -7.95 -13.77 -6.64
N ASN A 254 -6.68 -14.17 -6.68
CA ASN A 254 -6.24 -15.57 -6.59
C ASN A 254 -5.10 -15.67 -5.58
N ARG A 255 -5.41 -16.17 -4.39
CA ARG A 255 -4.48 -16.20 -3.25
C ARG A 255 -4.03 -17.61 -2.89
N ASP A 256 -4.17 -18.55 -3.80
CA ASP A 256 -3.70 -19.91 -3.61
C ASP A 256 -2.17 -19.92 -3.52
N ARG A 257 -1.63 -20.54 -2.46
CA ARG A 257 -0.20 -20.72 -2.22
C ARG A 257 0.62 -19.41 -2.08
N LEU A 258 0.04 -18.37 -1.48
CA LEU A 258 0.79 -17.14 -1.18
C LEU A 258 1.92 -17.40 -0.19
N SER A 259 3.10 -16.86 -0.50
CA SER A 259 4.22 -16.80 0.44
C SER A 259 4.21 -15.47 1.22
N GLY A 260 4.74 -15.49 2.44
CA GLY A 260 4.91 -14.26 3.22
C GLY A 260 5.80 -13.21 2.52
N ALA A 261 6.72 -13.67 1.66
CA ALA A 261 7.57 -12.78 0.86
C ALA A 261 6.77 -11.96 -0.17
N GLN A 262 5.70 -12.53 -0.73
CA GLN A 262 4.81 -11.87 -1.68
C GLN A 262 3.85 -10.88 -1.00
N LEU A 263 3.43 -11.17 0.24
CA LEU A 263 2.51 -10.30 1.00
C LEU A 263 3.20 -9.04 1.54
N ARG A 264 4.53 -9.03 1.63
CA ARG A 264 5.28 -7.94 2.26
C ARG A 264 5.22 -6.65 1.44
N ASN A 265 4.70 -5.59 2.03
CA ASN A 265 4.82 -4.22 1.51
C ASN A 265 6.21 -3.67 1.87
N ARG A 266 7.23 -4.06 1.08
CA ARG A 266 8.65 -3.79 1.34
C ARG A 266 8.98 -2.31 1.44
N ALA A 267 8.30 -1.49 0.66
CA ALA A 267 8.48 -0.04 0.70
C ALA A 267 8.21 0.56 2.08
N LEU A 268 7.35 -0.09 2.88
CA LEU A 268 6.96 0.33 4.23
C LEU A 268 7.66 -0.49 5.32
N THR A 269 7.84 -1.82 5.10
CA THR A 269 8.26 -2.77 6.14
C THR A 269 9.75 -3.06 6.14
N ASP A 270 10.40 -3.03 4.97
CA ASP A 270 11.80 -3.42 4.87
C ASP A 270 12.69 -2.22 5.18
N THR A 271 13.60 -2.42 6.12
CA THR A 271 14.59 -1.43 6.47
C THR A 271 15.98 -1.86 6.01
N PHE A 272 16.74 -0.90 5.52
CA PHE A 272 18.09 -1.11 5.06
C PHE A 272 18.98 0.08 5.37
N GLU A 273 20.29 -0.12 5.36
CA GLU A 273 21.24 0.99 5.45
C GLU A 273 21.20 1.78 4.14
N PRO A 274 20.89 3.09 4.17
CA PRO A 274 20.68 3.88 2.95
C PRO A 274 21.97 4.11 2.15
N GLY A 275 23.14 4.03 2.78
CA GLY A 275 24.40 4.30 2.14
C GLY A 275 24.49 5.75 1.63
N SER A 276 25.09 5.93 0.49
CA SER A 276 25.43 7.26 -0.07
C SER A 276 24.23 8.18 -0.35
N VAL A 277 23.00 7.72 -0.30
CA VAL A 277 21.82 8.60 -0.41
C VAL A 277 21.65 9.50 0.83
N MET A 278 22.40 9.25 1.90
CA MET A 278 22.44 10.11 3.10
C MET A 278 23.33 11.36 2.92
N LYS A 279 24.29 11.33 2.03
CA LYS A 279 25.30 12.41 1.90
C LYS A 279 24.72 13.80 1.63
N PRO A 280 23.66 13.97 0.85
CA PRO A 280 23.02 15.27 0.65
C PRO A 280 22.54 15.93 1.95
N PHE A 281 22.09 15.13 2.94
CA PHE A 281 21.66 15.68 4.23
C PHE A 281 22.84 16.17 5.06
N THR A 282 23.98 15.47 5.02
CA THR A 282 25.22 15.93 5.67
C THR A 282 25.76 17.21 5.02
N ALA A 283 25.73 17.28 3.68
CA ALA A 283 26.11 18.50 2.96
C ALA A 283 25.14 19.66 3.28
N ALA A 284 23.83 19.39 3.34
CA ALA A 284 22.83 20.39 3.69
C ALA A 284 23.07 20.97 5.09
N LEU A 285 23.35 20.12 6.09
CA LEU A 285 23.70 20.58 7.44
C LEU A 285 24.94 21.49 7.41
N ALA A 286 25.95 21.13 6.62
CA ALA A 286 27.17 21.92 6.51
C ALA A 286 26.92 23.29 5.86
N LEU A 287 26.12 23.36 4.81
CA LEU A 287 25.72 24.61 4.15
C LEU A 287 24.86 25.49 5.08
N GLU A 288 23.84 24.89 5.71
CA GLU A 288 22.90 25.58 6.60
C GLU A 288 23.60 26.26 7.78
N SER A 289 24.69 25.66 8.28
CA SER A 289 25.49 26.25 9.35
C SER A 289 26.30 27.48 8.91
N GLY A 290 26.41 27.76 7.61
CA GLY A 290 27.25 28.81 7.06
C GLY A 290 28.77 28.58 7.14
N LYS A 291 29.20 27.41 7.67
CA LYS A 291 30.63 27.06 7.79
C LYS A 291 31.29 26.76 6.46
N VAL A 292 30.52 26.33 5.49
CA VAL A 292 30.98 26.02 4.14
C VAL A 292 30.00 26.58 3.10
N ARG A 293 30.51 26.71 1.87
CA ARG A 293 29.76 27.06 0.66
C ARG A 293 29.93 25.92 -0.37
N PRO A 294 29.12 25.87 -1.43
CA PRO A 294 29.24 24.87 -2.47
C PRO A 294 30.67 24.73 -3.05
N GLU A 295 31.40 25.84 -3.14
CA GLU A 295 32.76 25.94 -3.71
C GLU A 295 33.85 25.68 -2.66
N THR A 296 33.52 25.57 -1.37
CA THR A 296 34.53 25.31 -0.33
C THR A 296 35.25 24.00 -0.61
N VAL A 297 36.56 24.04 -0.65
CA VAL A 297 37.42 22.90 -0.99
C VAL A 297 37.68 22.03 0.24
N ILE A 298 37.41 20.74 0.11
CA ILE A 298 37.69 19.70 1.08
C ILE A 298 38.80 18.81 0.55
N ASN A 299 39.91 18.70 1.27
CA ASN A 299 40.97 17.76 0.90
C ASN A 299 40.56 16.33 1.20
N CYS A 300 40.34 15.52 0.19
CA CYS A 300 39.94 14.11 0.28
C CYS A 300 41.15 13.16 0.07
N ALA A 301 42.34 13.68 -0.24
CA ALA A 301 43.55 12.85 -0.39
C ALA A 301 43.92 12.14 0.92
N PRO A 302 44.41 10.91 0.84
CA PRO A 302 44.64 10.04 -0.33
C PRO A 302 43.40 9.17 -0.67
N GLY A 303 42.18 9.59 -0.34
CA GLY A 303 40.94 8.81 -0.49
C GLY A 303 40.68 7.84 0.68
N ARG A 304 41.40 8.04 1.82
CA ARG A 304 41.26 7.26 3.05
C ARG A 304 41.34 8.17 4.26
N LEU A 305 40.58 7.86 5.27
CA LEU A 305 40.58 8.58 6.55
C LEU A 305 40.46 7.57 7.70
N THR A 306 41.42 7.61 8.63
CA THR A 306 41.41 6.74 9.80
C THR A 306 40.85 7.48 11.02
N ILE A 307 39.90 6.87 11.72
CA ILE A 307 39.27 7.38 12.94
C ILE A 307 39.34 6.27 13.99
N GLY A 308 40.23 6.46 14.99
CA GLY A 308 40.55 5.40 15.93
C GLY A 308 41.19 4.19 15.23
N SER A 309 40.57 3.02 15.36
CA SER A 309 41.01 1.78 14.67
C SER A 309 40.35 1.54 13.30
N ALA A 310 39.37 2.36 12.92
CA ALA A 310 38.61 2.16 11.68
C ALA A 310 39.12 3.06 10.54
N THR A 311 39.20 2.50 9.35
CA THR A 311 39.57 3.25 8.13
C THR A 311 38.38 3.33 7.19
N ILE A 312 38.00 4.55 6.83
CA ILE A 312 36.96 4.88 5.85
C ILE A 312 37.66 5.17 4.52
N SER A 313 37.16 4.60 3.43
CA SER A 313 37.75 4.78 2.10
C SER A 313 36.69 5.24 1.10
N ASP A 314 37.11 6.05 0.13
CA ASP A 314 36.34 6.33 -1.07
C ASP A 314 36.36 5.13 -2.01
N ALA A 315 35.28 4.93 -2.78
CA ALA A 315 35.25 3.92 -3.84
C ALA A 315 36.31 4.20 -4.93
N HIS A 316 36.50 5.49 -5.23
CA HIS A 316 37.56 6.00 -6.10
C HIS A 316 38.31 7.08 -5.33
N PRO A 317 39.65 6.98 -5.17
CA PRO A 317 40.44 8.00 -4.49
C PRO A 317 40.33 9.36 -5.21
N HIS A 318 40.12 10.41 -4.42
CA HIS A 318 40.06 11.79 -4.89
C HIS A 318 41.10 12.64 -4.15
N GLY A 319 41.53 13.73 -4.81
CA GLY A 319 42.35 14.78 -4.20
C GLY A 319 41.49 15.81 -3.47
N ALA A 320 41.64 17.08 -3.86
CA ALA A 320 40.79 18.16 -3.37
C ALA A 320 39.46 18.17 -4.14
N LEU A 321 38.35 18.22 -3.43
CA LEU A 321 37.00 18.32 -3.99
C LEU A 321 36.27 19.52 -3.36
N THR A 322 35.49 20.25 -4.15
CA THR A 322 34.52 21.18 -3.55
C THR A 322 33.41 20.43 -2.83
N VAL A 323 32.68 21.09 -1.93
CA VAL A 323 31.50 20.49 -1.26
C VAL A 323 30.51 19.96 -2.31
N ALA A 324 30.27 20.70 -3.38
CA ALA A 324 29.45 20.25 -4.50
C ALA A 324 29.98 18.96 -5.15
N GLN A 325 31.27 18.89 -5.38
CA GLN A 325 31.93 17.70 -5.93
C GLN A 325 31.95 16.53 -4.94
N VAL A 326 31.98 16.76 -3.63
CA VAL A 326 31.81 15.67 -2.61
C VAL A 326 30.50 14.95 -2.80
N VAL A 327 29.40 15.68 -3.06
CA VAL A 327 28.07 15.09 -3.36
C VAL A 327 28.06 14.45 -4.74
N GLN A 328 28.56 15.14 -5.78
CA GLN A 328 28.62 14.69 -7.16
C GLN A 328 29.38 13.36 -7.30
N LYS A 329 30.61 13.31 -6.78
CA LYS A 329 31.52 12.14 -6.84
C LYS A 329 31.24 11.11 -5.76
N SER A 330 30.36 11.46 -4.81
CA SER A 330 29.99 10.58 -3.68
C SER A 330 31.16 10.21 -2.77
N SER A 331 32.07 11.17 -2.45
CA SER A 331 33.20 10.92 -1.56
C SER A 331 32.76 10.64 -0.13
N ASN A 332 33.16 9.50 0.43
CA ASN A 332 32.98 9.17 1.85
C ASN A 332 33.86 10.06 2.73
N VAL A 333 35.14 10.21 2.32
CA VAL A 333 36.13 11.00 3.06
C VAL A 333 35.69 12.47 3.17
N GLY A 334 35.24 13.05 2.06
CA GLY A 334 34.74 14.44 2.05
C GLY A 334 33.51 14.60 2.95
N THR A 335 32.55 13.67 2.85
CA THR A 335 31.33 13.71 3.69
C THR A 335 31.65 13.57 5.17
N VAL A 336 32.55 12.65 5.55
CA VAL A 336 32.95 12.46 6.95
C VAL A 336 33.64 13.71 7.51
N LYS A 337 34.50 14.37 6.72
CA LYS A 337 35.15 15.63 7.15
C LYS A 337 34.13 16.74 7.40
N LEU A 338 33.08 16.84 6.57
CA LEU A 338 31.97 17.75 6.81
C LEU A 338 31.23 17.39 8.12
N ALA A 339 30.88 16.12 8.31
CA ALA A 339 30.11 15.66 9.46
C ALA A 339 30.83 15.87 10.79
N LEU A 340 32.14 15.59 10.84
CA LEU A 340 32.96 15.76 12.05
C LEU A 340 33.18 17.23 12.43
N GLY A 341 32.84 18.18 11.57
CA GLY A 341 32.79 19.61 11.87
C GLY A 341 31.62 20.04 12.76
N PHE A 342 30.73 19.10 13.13
CA PHE A 342 29.53 19.36 13.93
C PHE A 342 29.50 18.50 15.21
N PRO A 343 28.86 18.98 16.27
CA PRO A 343 28.49 18.12 17.38
C PRO A 343 27.54 17.00 16.93
N PRO A 344 27.67 15.78 17.49
CA PRO A 344 26.76 14.66 17.16
C PRO A 344 25.28 15.03 17.29
N ARG A 345 24.95 15.91 18.22
CA ARG A 345 23.59 16.39 18.49
C ARG A 345 22.97 17.07 17.26
N GLU A 346 23.69 18.00 16.63
CA GLU A 346 23.15 18.77 15.49
C GLU A 346 22.85 17.85 14.31
N MET A 347 23.73 16.89 14.04
CA MET A 347 23.50 15.90 12.99
C MET A 347 22.33 14.98 13.33
N TRP A 348 22.19 14.57 14.60
CA TRP A 348 21.08 13.74 15.03
C TRP A 348 19.73 14.48 14.89
N GLU A 349 19.66 15.72 15.37
CA GLU A 349 18.46 16.57 15.30
C GLU A 349 18.04 16.82 13.84
N MET A 350 18.98 17.02 12.94
CA MET A 350 18.70 17.16 11.51
C MET A 350 18.12 15.85 10.94
N LEU A 351 18.71 14.70 11.23
CA LEU A 351 18.23 13.40 10.76
C LEU A 351 16.82 13.07 11.31
N ASP A 352 16.56 13.39 12.57
CA ASP A 352 15.23 13.24 13.16
C ASP A 352 14.21 14.19 12.50
N SER A 353 14.60 15.44 12.27
CA SER A 353 13.73 16.47 11.66
C SER A 353 13.29 16.12 10.24
N VAL A 354 14.12 15.44 9.43
CA VAL A 354 13.73 14.94 8.11
C VAL A 354 12.92 13.64 8.17
N GLY A 355 12.72 13.08 9.37
CA GLY A 355 11.82 11.96 9.63
C GLY A 355 12.48 10.58 9.77
N PHE A 356 13.81 10.49 9.85
CA PHE A 356 14.46 9.22 10.15
C PHE A 356 14.25 8.82 11.61
N GLY A 357 14.02 7.53 11.86
CA GLY A 357 13.65 7.05 13.19
C GLY A 357 12.16 7.24 13.55
N GLN A 358 11.35 7.80 12.65
CA GLN A 358 9.92 8.05 12.84
C GLN A 358 9.08 7.23 11.85
N ALA A 359 7.91 6.74 12.32
CA ALA A 359 6.96 6.10 11.41
C ALA A 359 6.39 7.12 10.39
N PRO A 360 6.16 6.72 9.13
CA PRO A 360 5.61 7.60 8.09
C PRO A 360 4.21 8.16 8.39
N LYS A 361 3.42 7.44 9.20
CA LYS A 361 2.04 7.79 9.62
C LYS A 361 1.04 7.86 8.45
N LEU A 362 1.11 6.91 7.55
CA LEU A 362 0.15 6.75 6.44
C LEU A 362 -1.18 6.13 6.90
N GLY A 363 -1.17 5.50 8.08
CA GLY A 363 -2.33 4.82 8.67
C GLY A 363 -2.62 3.46 8.06
N VAL A 364 -1.64 2.82 7.43
CA VAL A 364 -1.77 1.46 6.87
C VAL A 364 -0.88 0.47 7.63
N PRO A 365 -1.21 -0.84 7.59
CA PRO A 365 -0.42 -1.85 8.29
C PRO A 365 1.03 -1.93 7.79
N GLY A 366 1.95 -2.27 8.70
CA GLY A 366 3.33 -2.57 8.36
C GLY A 366 4.28 -1.38 8.34
N GLU A 367 3.84 -0.19 8.73
CA GLU A 367 4.74 0.96 8.88
C GLU A 367 5.77 0.73 9.98
N VAL A 368 7.04 1.05 9.68
CA VAL A 368 8.15 0.90 10.62
C VAL A 368 8.76 2.25 10.97
N THR A 369 9.24 2.38 12.20
CA THR A 369 10.01 3.55 12.63
C THR A 369 11.44 3.52 12.09
N ALA A 370 11.95 2.32 11.74
CA ALA A 370 13.34 2.07 11.43
C ALA A 370 14.29 2.40 12.59
N ARG A 371 15.57 2.63 12.35
CA ARG A 371 16.53 2.78 13.45
C ARG A 371 17.43 4.00 13.26
N LEU A 372 17.21 5.02 14.06
CA LEU A 372 18.17 6.08 14.34
C LEU A 372 18.68 5.88 15.78
N ARG A 373 19.98 5.62 15.93
CA ARG A 373 20.57 5.35 17.27
C ARG A 373 20.47 6.60 18.15
N PRO A 374 20.22 6.45 19.46
CA PRO A 374 20.25 7.57 20.40
C PRO A 374 21.60 8.33 20.32
N ARG A 375 21.56 9.64 20.31
CA ARG A 375 22.74 10.52 20.12
C ARG A 375 23.81 10.35 21.21
N GLU A 376 23.39 9.99 22.42
CA GLU A 376 24.23 9.86 23.60
C GLU A 376 25.31 8.78 23.45
N ILE A 377 25.06 7.81 22.59
CA ILE A 377 26.00 6.70 22.31
C ILE A 377 26.88 6.91 21.08
N TRP A 378 26.75 8.08 20.41
CA TRP A 378 27.54 8.35 19.21
C TRP A 378 29.00 8.65 19.57
N ARG A 379 29.87 7.76 19.15
CA ARG A 379 31.32 8.02 19.09
C ARG A 379 31.67 8.66 17.75
N PRO A 380 32.84 9.30 17.59
CA PRO A 380 33.25 9.92 16.33
C PRO A 380 33.13 8.99 15.11
N ILE A 381 33.44 7.72 15.27
CA ILE A 381 33.29 6.73 14.19
C ILE A 381 31.81 6.47 13.84
N ALA A 382 30.91 6.47 14.80
CA ALA A 382 29.48 6.31 14.56
C ALA A 382 28.91 7.51 13.80
N GLN A 383 29.25 8.73 14.19
CA GLN A 383 28.89 9.95 13.46
C GLN A 383 29.44 9.91 12.03
N ALA A 384 30.71 9.55 11.88
CA ALA A 384 31.36 9.42 10.58
C ALA A 384 30.61 8.43 9.67
N THR A 385 30.29 7.23 10.17
CA THR A 385 29.60 6.21 9.35
C THR A 385 28.16 6.59 9.02
N MET A 386 27.44 7.18 9.95
CA MET A 386 26.07 7.66 9.71
C MET A 386 26.00 8.77 8.68
N SER A 387 27.04 9.60 8.55
CA SER A 387 27.08 10.70 7.59
C SER A 387 26.95 10.24 6.13
N TYR A 388 27.35 9.01 5.84
CA TYR A 388 27.21 8.40 4.52
C TYR A 388 26.33 7.15 4.54
N GLY A 389 25.48 6.99 5.59
CA GLY A 389 24.35 6.07 5.62
C GLY A 389 24.64 4.67 6.13
N HIS A 390 25.67 4.48 6.96
CA HIS A 390 25.94 3.22 7.67
C HIS A 390 25.66 3.39 9.17
N GLY A 391 25.13 2.35 9.80
CA GLY A 391 24.75 2.38 11.22
C GLY A 391 23.39 3.04 11.49
N VAL A 392 22.68 3.46 10.47
CA VAL A 392 21.29 3.90 10.47
C VAL A 392 20.50 2.99 9.54
N SER A 393 19.26 2.67 9.86
CA SER A 393 18.39 1.95 8.93
C SER A 393 17.15 2.78 8.63
N VAL A 394 16.64 2.67 7.40
CA VAL A 394 15.49 3.42 6.91
C VAL A 394 14.66 2.55 5.97
N SER A 395 13.37 2.85 5.86
CA SER A 395 12.52 2.27 4.81
C SER A 395 12.55 3.15 3.54
N LEU A 396 12.11 2.59 2.42
CA LEU A 396 12.08 3.33 1.15
C LEU A 396 11.16 4.55 1.22
N ILE A 397 10.03 4.43 1.92
CA ILE A 397 9.10 5.56 2.10
C ILE A 397 9.68 6.68 2.96
N GLN A 398 10.49 6.34 3.98
CA GLN A 398 11.19 7.36 4.77
C GLN A 398 12.21 8.12 3.93
N LEU A 399 12.92 7.45 3.01
CA LEU A 399 13.81 8.13 2.06
C LEU A 399 13.05 9.05 1.11
N ALA A 400 11.93 8.61 0.55
CA ALA A 400 11.10 9.45 -0.31
C ALA A 400 10.58 10.70 0.44
N ARG A 401 10.13 10.52 1.69
CA ARG A 401 9.73 11.62 2.57
C ARG A 401 10.89 12.58 2.85
N ALA A 402 12.03 12.06 3.25
CA ALA A 402 13.19 12.88 3.59
C ALA A 402 13.69 13.70 2.38
N TYR A 403 13.74 13.10 1.18
CA TYR A 403 14.14 13.84 -0.03
C TYR A 403 13.15 14.92 -0.44
N SER A 404 11.89 14.83 -0.03
CA SER A 404 10.92 15.89 -0.29
C SER A 404 11.29 17.23 0.35
N VAL A 405 12.14 17.24 1.38
CA VAL A 405 12.65 18.48 1.99
C VAL A 405 13.39 19.34 0.98
N PHE A 406 14.20 18.73 0.10
CA PHE A 406 14.90 19.46 -0.94
C PHE A 406 13.98 19.93 -2.07
N ALA A 407 12.91 19.21 -2.31
CA ALA A 407 11.89 19.56 -3.30
C ALA A 407 10.93 20.66 -2.81
N ARG A 408 10.76 20.82 -1.50
CA ARG A 408 9.84 21.76 -0.85
C ARG A 408 10.60 22.95 -0.22
N ASP A 409 11.69 23.37 -0.84
CA ASP A 409 12.46 24.53 -0.39
C ASP A 409 12.86 24.48 1.10
N GLY A 410 13.22 23.29 1.60
CA GLY A 410 13.69 23.07 2.96
C GLY A 410 12.62 22.66 3.97
N GLU A 411 11.38 22.45 3.56
CA GLU A 411 10.29 22.00 4.43
C GLU A 411 9.97 20.51 4.27
N THR A 412 9.84 19.79 5.38
CA THR A 412 9.25 18.46 5.36
C THR A 412 7.73 18.55 5.37
N GLY A 413 7.06 17.49 4.91
CA GLY A 413 5.60 17.39 5.01
C GLY A 413 5.16 15.95 5.25
N PRO A 414 3.92 15.74 5.71
CA PRO A 414 3.35 14.42 5.79
C PRO A 414 3.15 13.85 4.38
N LEU A 415 3.24 12.53 4.29
CA LEU A 415 2.80 11.79 3.11
C LEU A 415 1.39 11.26 3.31
N THR A 416 0.64 11.07 2.23
CA THR A 416 -0.70 10.51 2.28
C THR A 416 -0.97 9.55 1.13
N LEU A 417 -1.74 8.48 1.43
CA LEU A 417 -2.31 7.57 0.43
C LEU A 417 -3.72 7.99 0.01
N ILE A 418 -4.35 8.89 0.77
CA ILE A 418 -5.72 9.31 0.52
C ILE A 418 -5.70 10.63 -0.27
N ARG A 419 -6.54 10.67 -1.30
CA ARG A 419 -6.79 11.90 -2.06
C ARG A 419 -7.44 12.93 -1.16
N SER A 420 -6.85 14.12 -1.08
CA SER A 420 -7.43 15.26 -0.36
C SER A 420 -7.67 16.41 -1.32
N GLU A 421 -8.79 17.09 -1.15
CA GLU A 421 -9.08 18.38 -1.81
C GLU A 421 -8.59 19.55 -0.97
N GLU A 422 -8.30 19.29 0.31
CA GLU A 422 -7.74 20.28 1.21
C GLU A 422 -6.23 20.45 0.96
N PRO A 423 -5.70 21.67 1.12
CA PRO A 423 -4.27 21.88 1.02
C PRO A 423 -3.54 21.05 2.09
N PRO A 424 -2.33 20.53 1.78
CA PRO A 424 -1.58 19.76 2.74
C PRO A 424 -1.26 20.60 3.97
N PRO A 425 -1.18 19.99 5.15
CA PRO A 425 -0.77 20.71 6.36
C PRO A 425 0.64 21.29 6.17
N HIS A 426 0.88 22.43 6.81
CA HIS A 426 2.20 23.06 6.79
C HIS A 426 3.27 22.10 7.30
N GLY A 427 4.39 22.09 6.60
CA GLY A 427 5.55 21.28 6.96
C GLY A 427 6.37 21.94 8.09
N VAL A 428 7.37 21.19 8.54
CA VAL A 428 8.41 21.70 9.45
C VAL A 428 9.61 22.13 8.60
N ARG A 429 10.06 23.37 8.78
CA ARG A 429 11.27 23.86 8.12
C ARG A 429 12.50 23.24 8.77
N VAL A 430 13.27 22.54 7.97
CA VAL A 430 14.54 21.89 8.38
C VAL A 430 15.74 22.66 7.84
N PHE A 431 15.63 23.18 6.61
CA PHE A 431 16.68 23.94 5.94
C PHE A 431 16.10 25.23 5.36
N SER A 432 16.98 26.20 5.13
CA SER A 432 16.65 27.39 4.35
C SER A 432 16.36 27.03 2.89
N GLN A 433 15.59 27.88 2.22
CA GLN A 433 15.32 27.75 0.80
C GLN A 433 16.63 27.76 -0.04
N GLN A 434 17.62 28.56 0.40
CA GLN A 434 18.91 28.62 -0.24
C GLN A 434 19.63 27.28 -0.17
N THR A 435 19.76 26.69 1.02
CA THR A 435 20.39 25.37 1.21
C THR A 435 19.68 24.30 0.37
N ALA A 436 18.35 24.29 0.34
CA ALA A 436 17.60 23.32 -0.48
C ALA A 436 17.92 23.49 -1.98
N ARG A 437 18.02 24.72 -2.50
CA ARG A 437 18.38 25.01 -3.89
C ARG A 437 19.82 24.60 -4.22
N GLU A 438 20.75 24.88 -3.31
CA GLU A 438 22.15 24.47 -3.47
C GLU A 438 22.29 22.93 -3.51
N ILE A 439 21.58 22.22 -2.64
CA ILE A 439 21.56 20.75 -2.68
C ILE A 439 20.93 20.24 -3.97
N ARG A 440 19.84 20.86 -4.47
CA ARG A 440 19.26 20.47 -5.77
C ARG A 440 20.29 20.59 -6.91
N ALA A 441 21.05 21.68 -6.93
CA ALA A 441 22.12 21.87 -7.92
C ALA A 441 23.20 20.77 -7.81
N MET A 442 23.58 20.39 -6.58
CA MET A 442 24.54 19.30 -6.37
C MET A 442 23.99 17.94 -6.80
N LEU A 443 22.70 17.69 -6.55
CA LEU A 443 22.02 16.46 -7.00
C LEU A 443 21.90 16.41 -8.52
N GLU A 444 21.73 17.55 -9.19
CA GLU A 444 21.77 17.65 -10.65
C GLU A 444 23.16 17.30 -11.21
N MET A 445 24.23 17.78 -10.57
CA MET A 445 25.60 17.41 -10.95
C MET A 445 25.84 15.89 -10.86
N ALA A 446 25.22 15.19 -9.92
CA ALA A 446 25.40 13.75 -9.74
C ALA A 446 24.82 12.90 -10.88
N VAL A 447 23.91 13.44 -11.67
CA VAL A 447 23.33 12.75 -12.85
C VAL A 447 23.97 13.19 -14.18
N GLN A 448 24.91 14.16 -14.16
CA GLN A 448 25.67 14.52 -15.34
C GLN A 448 26.72 13.44 -15.68
N PRO A 449 27.36 13.48 -16.89
CA PRO A 449 28.31 12.46 -17.29
C PRO A 449 29.44 12.20 -16.31
N GLU A 450 29.93 13.24 -15.61
CA GLU A 450 30.98 13.17 -14.60
C GLU A 450 30.47 12.74 -13.22
N GLY A 451 29.15 12.57 -13.05
CA GLY A 451 28.51 12.15 -11.82
C GLY A 451 28.46 10.63 -11.66
N THR A 452 27.78 10.18 -10.61
CA THR A 452 27.64 8.75 -10.29
C THR A 452 26.45 8.07 -10.97
N ALA A 453 25.54 8.82 -11.63
CA ALA A 453 24.32 8.27 -12.22
C ALA A 453 23.91 8.92 -13.56
N PRO A 454 24.73 8.93 -14.60
CA PRO A 454 24.33 9.49 -15.89
C PRO A 454 23.13 8.78 -16.53
N LYS A 455 22.88 7.51 -16.18
CA LYS A 455 21.72 6.72 -16.64
C LYS A 455 20.39 7.14 -15.98
N ALA A 456 20.42 8.00 -14.96
CA ALA A 456 19.21 8.54 -14.32
C ALA A 456 18.67 9.79 -15.01
N ARG A 457 19.35 10.33 -16.04
CA ARG A 457 18.88 11.49 -16.82
C ARG A 457 17.54 11.20 -17.47
N VAL A 458 16.70 12.22 -17.55
CA VAL A 458 15.39 12.17 -18.20
C VAL A 458 15.39 13.13 -19.39
N PRO A 459 15.19 12.66 -20.61
CA PRO A 459 15.18 13.54 -21.79
C PRO A 459 14.14 14.67 -21.66
N GLY A 460 14.58 15.88 -21.89
CA GLY A 460 13.76 17.10 -21.82
C GLY A 460 13.56 17.67 -20.43
N TYR A 461 14.07 17.01 -19.38
CA TYR A 461 13.91 17.49 -18.00
C TYR A 461 15.25 17.56 -17.27
N ARG A 462 15.42 18.62 -16.50
CA ARG A 462 16.51 18.73 -15.54
C ARG A 462 16.13 17.93 -14.29
N VAL A 463 16.93 16.93 -14.01
CA VAL A 463 16.70 16.03 -12.86
C VAL A 463 17.90 16.02 -11.93
N GLY A 464 17.67 15.79 -10.66
CA GLY A 464 18.74 15.60 -9.69
C GLY A 464 18.45 14.39 -8.81
N GLY A 465 19.50 13.73 -8.36
CA GLY A 465 19.33 12.58 -7.48
C GLY A 465 20.64 12.01 -6.97
N LYS A 466 20.53 10.97 -6.15
CA LYS A 466 21.68 10.34 -5.52
C LYS A 466 21.56 8.83 -5.57
N THR A 467 22.67 8.17 -5.88
CA THR A 467 22.84 6.72 -5.82
C THR A 467 23.10 6.26 -4.40
N GLY A 468 22.54 5.09 -4.07
CA GLY A 468 22.94 4.29 -2.94
C GLY A 468 23.37 2.89 -3.38
N THR A 469 24.42 2.39 -2.77
CA THR A 469 24.84 1.00 -2.90
C THR A 469 25.34 0.57 -1.52
N ALA A 470 24.55 -0.23 -0.84
CA ALA A 470 24.82 -0.65 0.52
C ALA A 470 24.97 -2.17 0.59
N TYR A 471 25.89 -2.63 1.43
CA TYR A 471 25.98 -4.03 1.79
C TYR A 471 24.80 -4.44 2.66
N LYS A 472 24.37 -5.68 2.53
CA LYS A 472 23.39 -6.24 3.45
C LYS A 472 24.04 -6.75 4.72
N ILE A 473 23.26 -6.71 5.80
CA ILE A 473 23.65 -7.26 7.10
C ILE A 473 22.86 -8.55 7.32
N GLU A 474 23.55 -9.66 7.45
CA GLU A 474 22.98 -10.96 7.80
C GLU A 474 23.72 -11.51 9.03
N GLY A 475 22.98 -11.94 10.06
CA GLY A 475 23.58 -12.43 11.30
C GLY A 475 24.46 -11.40 12.03
N GLY A 476 24.24 -10.09 11.82
CA GLY A 476 25.02 -9.01 12.43
C GLY A 476 26.32 -8.66 11.71
N ALA A 477 26.62 -9.28 10.57
CA ALA A 477 27.81 -9.01 9.76
C ALA A 477 27.45 -8.57 8.34
N TYR A 478 28.33 -7.76 7.73
CA TYR A 478 28.18 -7.39 6.33
C TYR A 478 28.48 -8.58 5.42
N VAL A 479 27.58 -8.85 4.47
CA VAL A 479 27.73 -9.89 3.45
C VAL A 479 27.88 -9.26 2.06
N ARG A 480 28.45 -10.02 1.08
CA ARG A 480 28.60 -9.57 -0.33
C ARG A 480 27.27 -9.65 -1.10
N LYS A 481 26.22 -9.07 -0.51
CA LYS A 481 24.91 -8.84 -1.12
C LYS A 481 24.63 -7.36 -1.05
N TYR A 482 23.98 -6.82 -2.06
CA TYR A 482 23.83 -5.37 -2.20
C TYR A 482 22.37 -4.96 -2.23
N ILE A 483 22.11 -3.76 -1.74
CA ILE A 483 20.89 -3.02 -2.02
C ILE A 483 21.31 -1.85 -2.91
N ALA A 484 20.81 -1.83 -4.15
CA ALA A 484 21.03 -0.77 -5.11
C ALA A 484 19.82 0.19 -5.04
N SER A 485 20.06 1.47 -4.80
CA SER A 485 18.99 2.47 -4.72
C SER A 485 19.32 3.74 -5.50
N PHE A 486 18.27 4.45 -5.89
CA PHE A 486 18.35 5.79 -6.44
C PHE A 486 17.14 6.60 -5.97
N ILE A 487 17.38 7.77 -5.40
CA ILE A 487 16.34 8.72 -5.02
C ILE A 487 16.62 10.05 -5.72
N GLY A 488 15.60 10.59 -6.37
CA GLY A 488 15.77 11.84 -7.10
C GLY A 488 14.45 12.62 -7.21
N LEU A 489 14.58 13.83 -7.73
CA LEU A 489 13.51 14.80 -7.86
C LEU A 489 13.60 15.53 -9.22
N ALA A 490 12.47 15.96 -9.71
CA ALA A 490 12.35 16.73 -10.96
C ALA A 490 11.02 17.52 -11.02
N PRO A 491 10.95 18.56 -11.86
CA PRO A 491 12.06 19.32 -12.47
C PRO A 491 12.93 20.01 -11.39
N ILE A 492 14.21 20.30 -11.69
CA ILE A 492 15.12 20.89 -10.67
C ILE A 492 14.71 22.30 -10.26
N GLY A 493 14.22 23.09 -11.22
CA GLY A 493 13.84 24.48 -10.96
C GLY A 493 12.64 24.62 -10.01
N ASP A 494 11.62 23.77 -10.19
CA ASP A 494 10.38 23.69 -9.38
C ASP A 494 9.98 22.22 -9.24
N PRO A 495 10.55 21.51 -8.27
CA PRO A 495 10.35 20.08 -8.14
C PRO A 495 8.90 19.72 -7.88
N ARG A 496 8.36 18.83 -8.72
CA ARG A 496 6.98 18.35 -8.66
C ARG A 496 6.90 16.92 -8.15
N LEU A 497 7.94 16.13 -8.40
CA LEU A 497 7.97 14.73 -8.02
C LEU A 497 9.26 14.37 -7.30
N VAL A 498 9.13 13.50 -6.31
CA VAL A 498 10.22 12.67 -5.78
C VAL A 498 9.95 11.24 -6.18
N VAL A 499 10.94 10.57 -6.76
CA VAL A 499 10.90 9.14 -7.07
C VAL A 499 12.03 8.44 -6.32
N ALA A 500 11.66 7.40 -5.57
CA ALA A 500 12.60 6.54 -4.86
C ALA A 500 12.52 5.11 -5.41
N VAL A 501 13.67 4.53 -5.76
CA VAL A 501 13.78 3.18 -6.29
C VAL A 501 14.79 2.39 -5.47
N MET A 502 14.45 1.14 -5.15
CA MET A 502 15.33 0.19 -4.47
C MET A 502 15.24 -1.18 -5.17
N ILE A 503 16.39 -1.78 -5.45
CA ILE A 503 16.55 -3.13 -6.00
C ILE A 503 17.37 -3.95 -5.00
N ASP A 504 16.80 -5.03 -4.50
CA ASP A 504 17.40 -5.87 -3.47
C ASP A 504 18.10 -7.09 -4.08
N GLU A 505 19.35 -7.30 -3.71
CA GLU A 505 20.20 -8.41 -4.15
C GLU A 505 20.23 -8.56 -5.69
N PRO A 506 20.59 -7.53 -6.49
CA PRO A 506 20.81 -7.71 -7.92
C PRO A 506 22.01 -8.62 -8.14
N THR A 507 21.82 -9.72 -8.89
CA THR A 507 22.86 -10.73 -9.17
C THR A 507 23.24 -10.82 -10.66
N GLY A 508 22.57 -10.06 -11.53
CA GLY A 508 22.77 -10.03 -12.98
C GLY A 508 24.01 -9.23 -13.45
N GLY A 509 25.11 -9.23 -12.68
CA GLY A 509 26.39 -8.62 -13.05
C GLY A 509 26.59 -7.18 -12.57
N ALA A 510 25.59 -6.32 -12.60
CA ALA A 510 25.66 -4.95 -12.06
C ALA A 510 25.00 -4.87 -10.68
N HIS A 511 25.60 -4.11 -9.76
CA HIS A 511 25.07 -3.91 -8.40
C HIS A 511 25.11 -2.46 -7.93
N TYR A 512 25.70 -1.55 -8.71
CA TYR A 512 25.70 -0.12 -8.37
C TYR A 512 24.34 0.53 -8.61
N GLY A 513 23.91 1.39 -7.67
CA GLY A 513 22.62 2.09 -7.75
C GLY A 513 22.43 2.89 -9.05
N GLY A 514 23.50 3.51 -9.55
CA GLY A 514 23.47 4.25 -10.82
C GLY A 514 23.19 3.38 -12.05
N ASP A 515 23.64 2.13 -12.04
CA ASP A 515 23.48 1.19 -13.16
C ASP A 515 22.15 0.40 -13.07
N VAL A 516 21.69 0.10 -11.87
CA VAL A 516 20.55 -0.78 -11.62
C VAL A 516 19.27 0.01 -11.35
N ALA A 517 19.30 0.97 -10.42
CA ALA A 517 18.13 1.75 -10.02
C ALA A 517 17.98 3.06 -10.83
N GLY A 518 19.08 3.65 -11.30
CA GLY A 518 19.06 4.89 -12.11
C GLY A 518 18.20 4.83 -13.36
N PRO A 519 18.33 3.79 -14.22
CA PRO A 519 17.45 3.62 -15.39
C PRO A 519 15.97 3.49 -15.04
N VAL A 520 15.63 2.78 -13.96
CA VAL A 520 14.25 2.61 -13.48
C VAL A 520 13.69 3.97 -13.05
N PHE A 521 14.46 4.72 -12.27
CA PHE A 521 14.10 6.09 -11.90
C PHE A 521 13.83 6.95 -13.13
N SER A 522 14.74 6.95 -14.12
CA SER A 522 14.60 7.74 -15.35
C SER A 522 13.29 7.48 -16.08
N GLN A 523 12.94 6.21 -16.26
CA GLN A 523 11.69 5.82 -16.93
C GLN A 523 10.45 6.21 -16.14
N ILE A 524 10.45 5.94 -14.82
CA ILE A 524 9.32 6.28 -13.94
C ILE A 524 9.15 7.80 -13.87
N MET A 525 10.22 8.55 -13.63
CA MET A 525 10.18 10.01 -13.51
C MET A 525 9.70 10.64 -14.81
N GLY A 526 10.29 10.31 -15.93
CA GLY A 526 9.96 10.90 -17.23
C GLY A 526 8.52 10.58 -17.67
N GLY A 527 8.08 9.34 -17.46
CA GLY A 527 6.70 8.96 -17.76
C GLY A 527 5.68 9.63 -16.84
N SER A 528 6.01 9.76 -15.53
CA SER A 528 5.13 10.42 -14.56
C SER A 528 4.98 11.92 -14.83
N LEU A 529 6.07 12.63 -15.16
CA LEU A 529 6.04 14.05 -15.54
C LEU A 529 5.14 14.28 -16.75
N ARG A 530 5.27 13.44 -17.78
CA ARG A 530 4.40 13.50 -18.97
C ARG A 530 2.94 13.18 -18.66
N THR A 531 2.68 12.17 -17.84
CA THR A 531 1.31 11.80 -17.44
C THR A 531 0.61 12.94 -16.69
N LEU A 532 1.35 13.68 -15.88
CA LEU A 532 0.83 14.83 -15.14
C LEU A 532 0.82 16.14 -15.95
N GLY A 533 1.26 16.11 -17.22
CA GLY A 533 1.32 17.30 -18.08
C GLY A 533 2.33 18.35 -17.60
N ILE A 534 3.37 17.95 -16.85
CA ILE A 534 4.41 18.86 -16.38
C ILE A 534 5.32 19.18 -17.55
N PRO A 535 5.50 20.47 -17.91
CA PRO A 535 6.30 20.83 -19.07
C PRO A 535 7.80 20.54 -18.87
N PRO A 536 8.53 20.21 -19.94
CA PRO A 536 9.98 20.09 -19.92
C PRO A 536 10.65 21.41 -19.51
N ASP A 537 11.73 21.30 -18.71
CA ASP A 537 12.52 22.44 -18.23
C ASP A 537 13.99 22.43 -18.71
N ASP A 538 14.34 21.50 -19.62
CA ASP A 538 15.65 21.45 -20.28
C ASP A 538 15.55 22.02 -21.71
N PRO A 539 15.80 23.34 -21.93
CA PRO A 539 15.59 24.00 -23.21
C PRO A 539 16.55 23.51 -24.30
N ILE A 540 17.75 23.03 -23.95
CA ILE A 540 18.74 22.55 -24.91
C ILE A 540 18.25 21.25 -25.54
N GLN A 541 17.82 20.29 -24.76
CA GLN A 541 17.32 19.01 -25.28
C GLN A 541 15.97 19.18 -26.03
N VAL A 542 15.14 20.13 -25.63
CA VAL A 542 13.88 20.42 -26.33
C VAL A 542 14.19 21.02 -27.71
N ALA A 543 15.16 21.91 -27.82
CA ALA A 543 15.60 22.51 -29.10
C ALA A 543 16.21 21.47 -30.03
N GLU A 544 17.07 20.57 -29.53
CA GLU A 544 17.68 19.47 -30.32
C GLU A 544 16.60 18.47 -30.82
N ALA A 545 15.63 18.13 -29.99
CA ALA A 545 14.52 17.25 -30.38
C ALA A 545 13.60 17.91 -31.44
N ALA A 546 13.42 19.23 -31.37
CA ALA A 546 12.68 20.00 -32.39
C ALA A 546 13.44 20.11 -33.70
N ALA A 547 14.75 20.35 -33.65
CA ALA A 547 15.63 20.41 -34.81
C ALA A 547 15.79 19.06 -35.52
N GLY A 548 15.79 17.95 -34.76
CA GLY A 548 15.85 16.59 -35.31
C GLY A 548 14.57 16.15 -36.06
N LYS A 549 13.39 16.70 -35.71
CA LYS A 549 12.11 16.43 -36.41
C LYS A 549 11.95 17.20 -37.72
N GLY A 550 12.79 18.19 -37.99
CA GLY A 550 12.81 18.96 -39.25
C GLY A 550 13.71 18.37 -40.33
N ARG A 551 14.28 17.19 -40.14
CA ARG A 551 15.19 16.50 -41.08
C ARG A 551 14.70 15.09 -41.47
N LEU A 552 13.40 14.87 -41.57
CA LEU A 552 12.82 13.67 -42.17
C LEU A 552 11.93 14.06 -43.33
#